data_be0e33d9b421ba1c8cca1b842a65fb71
#
_entry.id   be0e33d9b421ba1c8cca1b842a65fb71
#
_cell.length_a   1.000
_cell.length_b   1.000
_cell.length_c   1.000
_cell.angle_alpha   90.00
_cell.angle_beta   90.00
_cell.angle_gamma   90.00
#
_symmetry.space_group_name_H-M   'P 1'
#
loop_
_entity.id
_entity.type
_entity.pdbx_description
1 polymer ?
#
loop_
_entity_poly.entity_id
_entity_poly.type
_entity_poly.pdbx_seq_one_letter_code
_entity_poly.pdbx_strand_id
1 'polypeptide(L)'
;LRESIQGLSTNLKSPKFIELAAFFILLLTLTSLDVPPIYHTLSILLLVVGVIVTTLSVIRPHHYITSASVLTLMALATGMLQFNYIPSLALWLLILIRLIFSNTKYTVSLVLLTVAVGLLSLIFAHFLLPAISLSAKQEDILNFAIVFTDILIVGYHIWSMVVRLHQKNQMLSQQQARIDTLVKVTNKLTRFLPPQIWQPIVKNNTKVEVINQRRKLTIMFSDIVGFTDLSDHISSDHLANILNTYLDRMTQVSQKYGATLDKFLGDGLLCYFGDMGGNDRDNAIACASMAIEMRREMEVLRHQWRLLGFEGLHVRMGINTGYCYVGNFGSRNRMTYTVVGKEANFAFRLETAAQNNQILISESTFNLIGHVHHCQAVGQLKFKGFQDAMNVWELLEPNSESIEQTDWVDFSLPGFNLHLNFHDIRNYDKNDITNQLKSALALVEEKHKQ
;
A
#
# COMPACT_ATOMS: atom_id res chain seq x y z
N LEU A 1 -17.26 -39.59 -17.86
CA LEU A 1 -18.73 -39.43 -17.76
C LEU A 1 -19.16 -38.28 -16.84
N ARG A 2 -18.55 -38.08 -15.64
CA ARG A 2 -18.84 -36.94 -14.75
C ARG A 2 -18.43 -35.60 -15.36
N GLU A 3 -17.28 -35.51 -16.00
CA GLU A 3 -16.83 -34.31 -16.72
C GLU A 3 -17.70 -33.99 -17.93
N SER A 4 -18.16 -35.04 -18.66
CA SER A 4 -19.10 -34.88 -19.77
C SER A 4 -20.49 -34.40 -19.31
N ILE A 5 -20.96 -34.84 -18.14
CA ILE A 5 -22.26 -34.43 -17.58
C ILE A 5 -22.16 -32.98 -17.01
N GLN A 6 -21.04 -32.62 -16.40
CA GLN A 6 -20.80 -31.23 -15.98
C GLN A 6 -20.65 -30.27 -17.18
N GLY A 7 -20.00 -30.71 -18.25
CA GLY A 7 -19.93 -29.97 -19.50
C GLY A 7 -21.31 -29.77 -20.16
N LEU A 8 -22.20 -30.79 -20.14
CA LEU A 8 -23.58 -30.67 -20.62
C LEU A 8 -24.42 -29.72 -19.74
N SER A 9 -24.26 -29.78 -18.42
CA SER A 9 -25.01 -28.91 -17.49
C SER A 9 -24.60 -27.42 -17.59
N THR A 10 -23.36 -27.14 -17.94
CA THR A 10 -22.88 -25.78 -18.22
C THR A 10 -23.31 -25.27 -19.58
N ASN A 11 -23.45 -26.16 -20.59
CA ASN A 11 -23.93 -25.81 -21.92
C ASN A 11 -25.46 -25.59 -21.94
N LEU A 12 -26.23 -26.29 -21.13
CA LEU A 12 -27.69 -26.07 -20.97
C LEU A 12 -28.01 -24.70 -20.34
N LYS A 13 -27.06 -24.11 -19.61
CA LYS A 13 -27.16 -22.74 -19.04
C LYS A 13 -26.65 -21.67 -20.00
N SER A 14 -26.31 -22.01 -21.24
CA SER A 14 -25.83 -21.02 -22.19
C SER A 14 -26.98 -20.20 -22.79
N PRO A 15 -26.78 -18.88 -23.09
CA PRO A 15 -27.80 -18.03 -23.73
C PRO A 15 -28.36 -18.64 -25.01
N LYS A 16 -27.55 -19.44 -25.67
CA LYS A 16 -27.83 -20.03 -26.97
C LYS A 16 -28.89 -21.11 -26.91
N PHE A 17 -29.10 -21.73 -25.75
CA PHE A 17 -30.15 -22.73 -25.58
C PHE A 17 -31.55 -22.08 -25.55
N ILE A 18 -31.65 -20.88 -24.99
CA ILE A 18 -32.93 -20.13 -24.98
C ILE A 18 -33.24 -19.58 -26.35
N GLU A 19 -32.21 -19.16 -27.12
CA GLU A 19 -32.38 -18.80 -28.53
C GLU A 19 -32.88 -19.96 -29.34
N LEU A 20 -32.33 -21.16 -29.12
CA LEU A 20 -32.76 -22.38 -29.78
C LEU A 20 -34.22 -22.72 -29.43
N ALA A 21 -34.61 -22.57 -28.16
CA ALA A 21 -36.01 -22.76 -27.73
C ALA A 21 -36.95 -21.71 -28.36
N ALA A 22 -36.52 -20.44 -28.45
CA ALA A 22 -37.26 -19.37 -29.08
C ALA A 22 -37.47 -19.66 -30.58
N PHE A 23 -36.43 -20.13 -31.30
CA PHE A 23 -36.54 -20.54 -32.68
C PHE A 23 -37.54 -21.71 -32.86
N PHE A 24 -37.54 -22.65 -31.91
CA PHE A 24 -38.42 -23.83 -31.97
C PHE A 24 -39.88 -23.44 -31.73
N ILE A 25 -40.17 -22.52 -30.81
CA ILE A 25 -41.50 -21.98 -30.55
C ILE A 25 -42.02 -21.23 -31.78
N LEU A 26 -41.19 -20.40 -32.38
CA LEU A 26 -41.54 -19.66 -33.61
C LEU A 26 -41.77 -20.59 -34.80
N LEU A 27 -41.00 -21.68 -34.92
CA LEU A 27 -41.21 -22.70 -35.93
C LEU A 27 -42.56 -23.40 -35.80
N LEU A 28 -42.89 -23.83 -34.57
CA LEU A 28 -44.19 -24.49 -34.30
C LEU A 28 -45.37 -23.54 -34.58
N THR A 29 -45.23 -22.25 -34.24
CA THR A 29 -46.28 -21.26 -34.50
C THR A 29 -46.47 -21.00 -35.99
N LEU A 30 -45.37 -20.85 -36.75
CA LEU A 30 -45.44 -20.61 -38.19
C LEU A 30 -46.00 -21.81 -38.95
N THR A 31 -45.72 -23.05 -38.51
CA THR A 31 -46.31 -24.26 -39.13
C THR A 31 -47.80 -24.40 -38.86
N SER A 32 -48.34 -23.75 -37.83
CA SER A 32 -49.76 -23.78 -37.49
C SER A 32 -50.60 -22.68 -38.21
N LEU A 33 -49.94 -21.77 -38.93
CA LEU A 33 -50.61 -20.69 -39.63
C LEU A 33 -51.00 -21.09 -41.07
N ASP A 34 -52.17 -20.67 -41.48
CA ASP A 34 -52.68 -20.90 -42.83
C ASP A 34 -52.17 -19.83 -43.80
N VAL A 35 -50.94 -19.98 -44.27
CA VAL A 35 -50.19 -19.00 -45.06
C VAL A 35 -49.91 -19.59 -46.47
N PRO A 36 -49.81 -18.80 -47.51
CA PRO A 36 -49.43 -19.28 -48.85
C PRO A 36 -48.16 -20.14 -48.84
N PRO A 37 -48.10 -21.27 -49.58
CA PRO A 37 -47.03 -22.26 -49.47
C PRO A 37 -45.61 -21.69 -49.68
N ILE A 38 -45.46 -20.68 -50.48
CA ILE A 38 -44.16 -20.05 -50.77
C ILE A 38 -43.56 -19.35 -49.52
N TYR A 39 -44.39 -18.71 -48.72
CA TYR A 39 -43.97 -18.04 -47.48
C TYR A 39 -43.72 -19.07 -46.37
N HIS A 40 -44.49 -20.14 -46.36
CA HIS A 40 -44.32 -21.24 -45.43
C HIS A 40 -42.94 -21.91 -45.62
N THR A 41 -42.58 -22.21 -46.86
CA THR A 41 -41.29 -22.84 -47.20
C THR A 41 -40.13 -21.89 -46.89
N LEU A 42 -40.22 -20.60 -47.19
CA LEU A 42 -39.17 -19.60 -46.90
C LEU A 42 -38.94 -19.40 -45.40
N SER A 43 -40.02 -19.29 -44.63
CA SER A 43 -39.93 -19.11 -43.17
C SER A 43 -39.39 -20.34 -42.45
N ILE A 44 -39.77 -21.54 -42.87
CA ILE A 44 -39.22 -22.80 -42.37
C ILE A 44 -37.75 -22.92 -42.71
N LEU A 45 -37.33 -22.57 -43.92
CA LEU A 45 -35.92 -22.58 -44.33
C LEU A 45 -35.08 -21.67 -43.47
N LEU A 46 -35.54 -20.44 -43.25
CA LEU A 46 -34.84 -19.44 -42.40
C LEU A 46 -34.75 -19.91 -40.95
N LEU A 47 -35.81 -20.51 -40.41
CA LEU A 47 -35.79 -21.08 -39.05
C LEU A 47 -34.83 -22.26 -38.94
N VAL A 48 -34.81 -23.17 -39.90
CA VAL A 48 -33.86 -24.30 -39.91
C VAL A 48 -32.42 -23.80 -40.00
N VAL A 49 -32.13 -22.82 -40.84
CA VAL A 49 -30.81 -22.19 -40.90
C VAL A 49 -30.47 -21.54 -39.56
N GLY A 50 -31.42 -20.83 -38.92
CA GLY A 50 -31.24 -20.23 -37.61
C GLY A 50 -30.87 -21.25 -36.52
N VAL A 51 -31.60 -22.38 -36.49
CA VAL A 51 -31.32 -23.49 -35.57
C VAL A 51 -29.93 -24.07 -35.81
N ILE A 52 -29.56 -24.34 -37.06
CA ILE A 52 -28.23 -24.86 -37.41
C ILE A 52 -27.13 -23.92 -36.98
N VAL A 53 -27.23 -22.64 -37.30
CA VAL A 53 -26.21 -21.62 -36.97
C VAL A 53 -26.12 -21.42 -35.44
N THR A 54 -27.24 -21.44 -34.73
CA THR A 54 -27.25 -21.33 -33.28
C THR A 54 -26.61 -22.54 -32.63
N THR A 55 -26.92 -23.75 -33.13
CA THR A 55 -26.31 -24.99 -32.64
C THR A 55 -24.80 -25.02 -32.90
N LEU A 56 -24.33 -24.60 -34.07
CA LEU A 56 -22.91 -24.47 -34.38
C LEU A 56 -22.23 -23.46 -33.48
N SER A 57 -22.92 -22.38 -33.13
CA SER A 57 -22.37 -21.36 -32.20
C SER A 57 -22.24 -21.87 -30.77
N VAL A 58 -23.01 -22.89 -30.36
CA VAL A 58 -22.85 -23.58 -29.06
C VAL A 58 -21.62 -24.48 -29.07
N ILE A 59 -21.42 -25.20 -30.17
CA ILE A 59 -20.34 -26.19 -30.31
C ILE A 59 -18.98 -25.52 -30.52
N ARG A 60 -18.95 -24.47 -31.34
CA ARG A 60 -17.72 -23.69 -31.62
C ARG A 60 -17.98 -22.20 -31.46
N PRO A 61 -17.63 -21.59 -30.32
CA PRO A 61 -17.86 -20.18 -30.06
C PRO A 61 -16.86 -19.28 -30.83
N HIS A 62 -17.07 -19.17 -32.12
CA HIS A 62 -16.34 -18.24 -32.99
C HIS A 62 -17.15 -16.97 -33.20
N HIS A 63 -16.50 -15.78 -33.22
CA HIS A 63 -17.17 -14.51 -33.40
C HIS A 63 -18.02 -14.41 -34.68
N TYR A 64 -17.60 -15.06 -35.76
CA TYR A 64 -18.36 -15.10 -37.02
C TYR A 64 -19.67 -15.89 -36.91
N ILE A 65 -19.69 -16.96 -36.12
CA ILE A 65 -20.88 -17.80 -35.97
C ILE A 65 -21.93 -17.12 -35.09
N THR A 66 -21.47 -16.35 -34.07
CA THR A 66 -22.37 -15.54 -33.25
C THR A 66 -22.97 -14.36 -34.03
N SER A 67 -22.21 -13.78 -34.95
CA SER A 67 -22.71 -12.73 -35.85
C SER A 67 -23.71 -13.27 -36.84
N ALA A 68 -23.50 -14.49 -37.39
CA ALA A 68 -24.42 -15.14 -38.28
C ALA A 68 -25.75 -15.52 -37.60
N SER A 69 -25.72 -15.92 -36.31
CA SER A 69 -26.97 -16.20 -35.56
C SER A 69 -27.81 -14.94 -35.35
N VAL A 70 -27.16 -13.80 -35.17
CA VAL A 70 -27.84 -12.50 -35.07
C VAL A 70 -28.47 -12.11 -36.41
N LEU A 71 -27.75 -12.28 -37.51
CA LEU A 71 -28.28 -11.99 -38.85
C LEU A 71 -29.48 -12.84 -39.23
N THR A 72 -29.47 -14.14 -38.85
CA THR A 72 -30.62 -15.02 -39.10
C THR A 72 -31.83 -14.65 -38.23
N LEU A 73 -31.63 -14.24 -36.97
CA LEU A 73 -32.71 -13.68 -36.13
C LEU A 73 -33.30 -12.40 -36.75
N MET A 74 -32.47 -11.56 -37.31
CA MET A 74 -32.89 -10.33 -38.00
C MET A 74 -33.72 -10.63 -39.25
N ALA A 75 -33.26 -11.56 -40.03
CA ALA A 75 -34.01 -11.97 -41.23
C ALA A 75 -35.39 -12.56 -40.88
N LEU A 76 -35.47 -13.32 -39.79
CA LEU A 76 -36.74 -13.81 -39.24
C LEU A 76 -37.65 -12.70 -38.74
N ALA A 77 -37.12 -11.78 -37.95
CA ALA A 77 -37.87 -10.64 -37.45
C ALA A 77 -38.43 -9.79 -38.61
N THR A 78 -37.65 -9.65 -39.68
CA THR A 78 -38.06 -8.93 -40.90
C THR A 78 -39.17 -9.67 -41.62
N GLY A 79 -39.09 -10.99 -41.77
CA GLY A 79 -40.16 -11.79 -42.39
C GLY A 79 -41.46 -11.72 -41.60
N MET A 80 -41.39 -11.58 -40.28
CA MET A 80 -42.55 -11.43 -39.41
C MET A 80 -43.20 -10.03 -39.45
N LEU A 81 -42.51 -8.99 -39.90
CA LEU A 81 -43.06 -7.64 -40.09
C LEU A 81 -44.27 -7.64 -41.02
N GLN A 82 -44.39 -8.60 -41.92
CA GLN A 82 -45.53 -8.73 -42.82
C GLN A 82 -46.82 -9.13 -42.09
N PHE A 83 -46.68 -9.83 -40.95
CA PHE A 83 -47.85 -10.33 -40.22
C PHE A 83 -48.27 -9.34 -39.11
N ASN A 84 -47.32 -8.78 -38.40
CA ASN A 84 -47.63 -7.76 -37.37
C ASN A 84 -46.39 -6.87 -37.07
N TYR A 85 -46.53 -5.56 -37.18
CA TYR A 85 -45.43 -4.60 -37.01
C TYR A 85 -44.92 -4.48 -35.56
N ILE A 86 -45.83 -4.49 -34.57
CA ILE A 86 -45.48 -4.21 -33.18
C ILE A 86 -44.58 -5.25 -32.55
N PRO A 87 -44.95 -6.56 -32.55
CA PRO A 87 -44.11 -7.60 -31.99
C PRO A 87 -42.77 -7.79 -32.74
N SER A 88 -42.78 -7.61 -34.06
CA SER A 88 -41.56 -7.69 -34.87
C SER A 88 -40.59 -6.59 -34.58
N LEU A 89 -41.06 -5.41 -34.27
CA LEU A 89 -40.25 -4.25 -33.87
C LEU A 89 -39.65 -4.48 -32.46
N ALA A 90 -40.38 -5.11 -31.55
CA ALA A 90 -39.87 -5.53 -30.25
C ALA A 90 -38.71 -6.53 -30.37
N LEU A 91 -38.83 -7.54 -31.22
CA LEU A 91 -37.77 -8.51 -31.50
C LEU A 91 -36.52 -7.82 -32.08
N TRP A 92 -36.70 -6.82 -32.97
CA TRP A 92 -35.61 -6.02 -33.49
C TRP A 92 -34.87 -5.25 -32.38
N LEU A 93 -35.63 -4.59 -31.50
CA LEU A 93 -35.07 -3.84 -30.35
C LEU A 93 -34.28 -4.77 -29.43
N LEU A 94 -34.76 -6.00 -29.18
CA LEU A 94 -34.04 -6.98 -28.36
C LEU A 94 -32.72 -7.43 -28.98
N ILE A 95 -32.70 -7.64 -30.31
CA ILE A 95 -31.47 -7.95 -31.03
C ILE A 95 -30.46 -6.80 -30.90
N LEU A 96 -30.91 -5.58 -30.98
CA LEU A 96 -30.10 -4.38 -30.85
C LEU A 96 -29.51 -4.23 -29.45
N ILE A 97 -30.32 -4.44 -28.41
CA ILE A 97 -29.91 -4.50 -27.01
C ILE A 97 -28.85 -5.58 -26.80
N ARG A 98 -29.09 -6.78 -27.33
CA ARG A 98 -28.11 -7.88 -27.24
C ARG A 98 -26.76 -7.51 -27.86
N LEU A 99 -26.73 -6.85 -29.01
CA LEU A 99 -25.51 -6.41 -29.67
C LEU A 99 -24.75 -5.37 -28.83
N ILE A 100 -25.44 -4.41 -28.24
CA ILE A 100 -24.84 -3.39 -27.37
C ILE A 100 -24.14 -4.04 -26.17
N PHE A 101 -24.75 -5.08 -25.58
CA PHE A 101 -24.20 -5.79 -24.42
C PHE A 101 -23.25 -6.94 -24.78
N SER A 102 -22.96 -7.22 -26.06
CA SER A 102 -22.12 -8.35 -26.47
C SER A 102 -20.62 -8.19 -26.18
N ASN A 103 -20.16 -6.99 -25.82
CA ASN A 103 -18.77 -6.66 -25.43
C ASN A 103 -17.68 -7.18 -26.42
N THR A 104 -17.96 -7.12 -27.71
CA THR A 104 -17.01 -7.49 -28.76
C THR A 104 -16.31 -6.24 -29.31
N LYS A 105 -15.07 -6.37 -29.83
CA LYS A 105 -14.31 -5.29 -30.45
C LYS A 105 -15.05 -4.59 -31.62
N TYR A 106 -16.07 -5.26 -32.17
CA TYR A 106 -16.83 -4.81 -33.34
C TYR A 106 -18.28 -4.42 -33.02
N THR A 107 -18.58 -4.17 -31.74
CA THR A 107 -19.97 -3.90 -31.28
C THR A 107 -20.61 -2.74 -32.05
N VAL A 108 -19.89 -1.64 -32.24
CA VAL A 108 -20.42 -0.46 -32.92
C VAL A 108 -20.72 -0.75 -34.40
N SER A 109 -19.81 -1.40 -35.11
CA SER A 109 -20.01 -1.77 -36.53
C SER A 109 -21.15 -2.76 -36.71
N LEU A 110 -21.30 -3.71 -35.78
CA LEU A 110 -22.40 -4.68 -35.78
C LEU A 110 -23.75 -4.01 -35.48
N VAL A 111 -23.80 -3.07 -34.58
CA VAL A 111 -25.02 -2.27 -34.28
C VAL A 111 -25.43 -1.46 -35.50
N LEU A 112 -24.50 -0.76 -36.14
CA LEU A 112 -24.78 0.04 -37.35
C LEU A 112 -25.26 -0.84 -38.51
N LEU A 113 -24.63 -2.00 -38.71
CA LEU A 113 -25.06 -2.96 -39.73
C LEU A 113 -26.47 -3.49 -39.45
N THR A 114 -26.77 -3.77 -38.16
CA THR A 114 -28.09 -4.25 -37.73
C THR A 114 -29.16 -3.22 -38.02
N VAL A 115 -28.92 -1.95 -37.67
CA VAL A 115 -29.85 -0.88 -37.93
C VAL A 115 -30.06 -0.70 -39.45
N ALA A 116 -29.00 -0.71 -40.24
CA ALA A 116 -29.09 -0.56 -41.70
C ALA A 116 -29.86 -1.69 -42.35
N VAL A 117 -29.58 -2.94 -41.97
CA VAL A 117 -30.33 -4.12 -42.49
C VAL A 117 -31.80 -4.07 -42.05
N GLY A 118 -32.08 -3.60 -40.82
CA GLY A 118 -33.44 -3.40 -40.32
C GLY A 118 -34.23 -2.37 -41.15
N LEU A 119 -33.65 -1.24 -41.41
CA LEU A 119 -34.28 -0.22 -42.22
C LEU A 119 -34.52 -0.69 -43.66
N LEU A 120 -33.54 -1.35 -44.29
CA LEU A 120 -33.68 -1.90 -45.63
C LEU A 120 -34.77 -2.99 -45.66
N SER A 121 -34.88 -3.80 -44.65
CA SER A 121 -35.90 -4.85 -44.62
C SER A 121 -37.31 -4.33 -44.38
N LEU A 122 -37.46 -3.25 -43.63
CA LEU A 122 -38.72 -2.51 -43.46
C LEU A 122 -39.19 -1.95 -44.82
N ILE A 123 -38.28 -1.32 -45.55
CA ILE A 123 -38.57 -0.76 -46.86
C ILE A 123 -38.95 -1.87 -47.84
N PHE A 124 -38.22 -2.98 -47.84
CA PHE A 124 -38.52 -4.14 -48.67
C PHE A 124 -39.88 -4.77 -48.34
N ALA A 125 -40.20 -4.94 -47.08
CA ALA A 125 -41.49 -5.49 -46.61
C ALA A 125 -42.66 -4.57 -47.05
N HIS A 126 -42.49 -3.26 -46.94
CA HIS A 126 -43.57 -2.32 -47.30
C HIS A 126 -43.82 -2.19 -48.79
N PHE A 127 -42.80 -2.24 -49.62
CA PHE A 127 -42.92 -2.00 -51.05
C PHE A 127 -43.03 -3.23 -51.95
N LEU A 128 -42.47 -4.37 -51.53
CA LEU A 128 -42.31 -5.54 -52.39
C LEU A 128 -43.18 -6.75 -52.03
N LEU A 129 -43.71 -6.79 -50.84
CA LEU A 129 -44.48 -7.94 -50.41
C LEU A 129 -45.98 -7.59 -50.22
N PRO A 130 -46.88 -8.34 -50.79
CA PRO A 130 -48.32 -8.11 -50.58
C PRO A 130 -48.70 -8.47 -49.12
N ALA A 131 -49.56 -7.65 -48.52
CA ALA A 131 -50.05 -7.88 -47.19
C ALA A 131 -50.81 -9.20 -47.12
N ILE A 132 -50.39 -10.07 -46.17
CA ILE A 132 -51.07 -11.36 -45.93
C ILE A 132 -52.11 -11.11 -44.81
N SER A 133 -53.35 -11.38 -45.12
CA SER A 133 -54.45 -11.33 -44.15
C SER A 133 -54.53 -12.63 -43.36
N LEU A 134 -54.21 -12.54 -42.07
CA LEU A 134 -54.42 -13.63 -41.11
C LEU A 134 -55.84 -13.54 -40.52
N SER A 135 -56.40 -14.67 -40.10
CA SER A 135 -57.59 -14.65 -39.27
C SER A 135 -57.28 -14.08 -37.89
N ALA A 136 -58.22 -13.35 -37.24
CA ALA A 136 -57.98 -12.75 -35.91
C ALA A 136 -57.42 -13.75 -34.89
N LYS A 137 -57.89 -14.97 -34.91
CA LYS A 137 -57.40 -16.06 -34.01
C LYS A 137 -55.93 -16.45 -34.29
N GLN A 138 -55.51 -16.44 -35.51
CA GLN A 138 -54.10 -16.77 -35.91
C GLN A 138 -53.16 -15.60 -35.56
N GLU A 139 -53.64 -14.37 -35.71
CA GLU A 139 -52.89 -13.18 -35.30
C GLU A 139 -52.66 -13.16 -33.80
N ASP A 140 -53.67 -13.48 -32.97
CA ASP A 140 -53.55 -13.56 -31.51
C ASP A 140 -52.52 -14.62 -31.07
N ILE A 141 -52.56 -15.81 -31.69
CA ILE A 141 -51.59 -16.91 -31.39
C ILE A 141 -50.18 -16.47 -31.73
N LEU A 142 -49.95 -15.83 -32.87
CA LEU A 142 -48.64 -15.37 -33.29
C LEU A 142 -48.10 -14.28 -32.33
N ASN A 143 -48.93 -13.31 -32.01
CA ASN A 143 -48.58 -12.23 -31.06
C ASN A 143 -48.20 -12.81 -29.69
N PHE A 144 -48.98 -13.76 -29.17
CA PHE A 144 -48.69 -14.42 -27.90
C PHE A 144 -47.32 -15.16 -27.96
N ALA A 145 -47.05 -15.89 -29.04
CA ALA A 145 -45.79 -16.60 -29.18
C ALA A 145 -44.58 -15.66 -29.25
N ILE A 146 -44.71 -14.55 -29.98
CA ILE A 146 -43.63 -13.53 -30.07
C ILE A 146 -43.38 -12.87 -28.72
N VAL A 147 -44.42 -12.38 -28.05
CA VAL A 147 -44.31 -11.76 -26.74
C VAL A 147 -43.70 -12.72 -25.68
N PHE A 148 -44.11 -14.00 -25.71
CA PHE A 148 -43.58 -15.01 -24.83
C PHE A 148 -42.09 -15.28 -25.07
N THR A 149 -41.65 -15.38 -26.34
CA THR A 149 -40.22 -15.52 -26.65
C THR A 149 -39.39 -14.28 -26.26
N ASP A 150 -39.93 -13.10 -26.42
CA ASP A 150 -39.31 -11.85 -26.01
C ASP A 150 -39.07 -11.81 -24.48
N ILE A 151 -40.07 -12.18 -23.70
CA ILE A 151 -39.97 -12.28 -22.25
C ILE A 151 -38.89 -13.27 -21.83
N LEU A 152 -38.82 -14.43 -22.46
CA LEU A 152 -37.79 -15.44 -22.17
C LEU A 152 -36.38 -14.92 -22.49
N ILE A 153 -36.20 -14.24 -23.62
CA ILE A 153 -34.91 -13.69 -24.03
C ILE A 153 -34.46 -12.58 -23.09
N VAL A 154 -35.36 -11.64 -22.78
CA VAL A 154 -35.08 -10.53 -21.83
C VAL A 154 -34.74 -11.07 -20.43
N GLY A 155 -35.57 -11.96 -19.90
CA GLY A 155 -35.36 -12.57 -18.58
C GLY A 155 -34.02 -13.27 -18.48
N TYR A 156 -33.62 -14.01 -19.53
CA TYR A 156 -32.30 -14.64 -19.60
C TYR A 156 -31.16 -13.61 -19.63
N HIS A 157 -31.27 -12.54 -20.43
CA HIS A 157 -30.23 -11.52 -20.50
C HIS A 157 -30.03 -10.80 -19.17
N ILE A 158 -31.13 -10.46 -18.49
CA ILE A 158 -31.08 -9.89 -17.15
C ILE A 158 -30.38 -10.85 -16.18
N TRP A 159 -30.82 -12.12 -16.16
CA TRP A 159 -30.19 -13.12 -15.30
C TRP A 159 -28.70 -13.30 -15.58
N SER A 160 -28.30 -13.41 -16.86
CA SER A 160 -26.89 -13.55 -17.25
C SER A 160 -26.05 -12.31 -16.88
N MET A 161 -26.65 -11.11 -16.94
CA MET A 161 -26.00 -9.87 -16.50
C MET A 161 -25.79 -9.86 -14.99
N VAL A 162 -26.78 -10.23 -14.21
CA VAL A 162 -26.69 -10.33 -12.74
C VAL A 162 -25.60 -11.34 -12.33
N VAL A 163 -25.57 -12.50 -12.96
CA VAL A 163 -24.53 -13.52 -12.69
C VAL A 163 -23.12 -12.98 -13.01
N ARG A 164 -22.95 -12.32 -14.15
CA ARG A 164 -21.65 -11.72 -14.53
C ARG A 164 -21.22 -10.61 -13.58
N LEU A 165 -22.16 -9.74 -13.17
CA LEU A 165 -21.89 -8.70 -12.18
C LEU A 165 -21.47 -9.30 -10.83
N HIS A 166 -22.16 -10.35 -10.40
CA HIS A 166 -21.82 -11.04 -9.16
C HIS A 166 -20.42 -11.66 -9.20
N GLN A 167 -20.09 -12.36 -10.29
CA GLN A 167 -18.74 -12.92 -10.50
C GLN A 167 -17.66 -11.85 -10.53
N LYS A 168 -17.92 -10.72 -11.23
CA LYS A 168 -16.99 -9.58 -11.28
C LYS A 168 -16.76 -8.98 -9.90
N ASN A 169 -17.83 -8.80 -9.13
CA ASN A 169 -17.73 -8.29 -7.77
C ASN A 169 -16.96 -9.23 -6.83
N GLN A 170 -17.16 -10.55 -6.96
CA GLN A 170 -16.37 -11.54 -6.22
C GLN A 170 -14.88 -11.49 -6.60
N MET A 171 -14.56 -11.39 -7.88
CA MET A 171 -13.17 -11.22 -8.32
C MET A 171 -12.53 -9.93 -7.76
N LEU A 172 -13.26 -8.83 -7.82
CA LEU A 172 -12.78 -7.56 -7.28
C LEU A 172 -12.53 -7.64 -5.77
N SER A 173 -13.45 -8.25 -5.00
CA SER A 173 -13.26 -8.43 -3.56
C SER A 173 -12.08 -9.33 -3.21
N GLN A 174 -11.85 -10.41 -3.99
CA GLN A 174 -10.68 -11.27 -3.82
C GLN A 174 -9.36 -10.53 -4.14
N GLN A 175 -9.34 -9.73 -5.21
CA GLN A 175 -8.17 -8.91 -5.54
C GLN A 175 -7.88 -7.89 -4.45
N GLN A 176 -8.92 -7.21 -3.92
CA GLN A 176 -8.78 -6.26 -2.84
C GLN A 176 -8.21 -6.93 -1.58
N ALA A 177 -8.75 -8.06 -1.17
CA ALA A 177 -8.25 -8.83 -0.02
C ALA A 177 -6.78 -9.25 -0.19
N ARG A 178 -6.38 -9.60 -1.42
CA ARG A 178 -4.98 -9.92 -1.74
C ARG A 178 -4.07 -8.71 -1.65
N ILE A 179 -4.50 -7.56 -2.15
CA ILE A 179 -3.77 -6.29 -2.04
C ILE A 179 -3.61 -5.91 -0.56
N ASP A 180 -4.68 -5.97 0.24
CA ASP A 180 -4.65 -5.65 1.66
C ASP A 180 -3.68 -6.57 2.43
N THR A 181 -3.64 -7.85 2.05
CA THR A 181 -2.68 -8.81 2.63
C THR A 181 -1.24 -8.45 2.26
N LEU A 182 -0.98 -8.13 1.00
CA LEU A 182 0.35 -7.70 0.54
C LEU A 182 0.80 -6.42 1.23
N VAL A 183 -0.07 -5.42 1.36
CA VAL A 183 0.22 -4.17 2.08
C VAL A 183 0.55 -4.45 3.55
N LYS A 184 -0.21 -5.32 4.23
CA LYS A 184 0.08 -5.72 5.62
C LYS A 184 1.43 -6.42 5.76
N VAL A 185 1.77 -7.32 4.84
CA VAL A 185 3.07 -8.01 4.82
C VAL A 185 4.19 -7.01 4.55
N THR A 186 4.04 -6.14 3.55
CA THR A 186 5.02 -5.10 3.24
C THR A 186 5.25 -4.19 4.45
N ASN A 187 4.20 -3.70 5.10
CA ASN A 187 4.32 -2.85 6.30
C ASN A 187 4.99 -3.56 7.49
N LYS A 188 4.87 -4.88 7.60
CA LYS A 188 5.63 -5.64 8.60
C LYS A 188 7.10 -5.75 8.22
N LEU A 189 7.41 -6.01 6.96
CA LEU A 189 8.78 -6.16 6.48
C LEU A 189 9.56 -4.83 6.50
N THR A 190 8.90 -3.68 6.29
CA THR A 190 9.55 -2.36 6.36
C THR A 190 10.12 -2.04 7.74
N ARG A 191 9.65 -2.69 8.81
CA ARG A 191 10.23 -2.55 10.14
C ARG A 191 11.62 -3.17 10.28
N PHE A 192 11.96 -4.12 9.40
CA PHE A 192 13.23 -4.85 9.42
C PHE A 192 14.20 -4.40 8.33
N LEU A 193 13.77 -3.51 7.45
CA LEU A 193 14.56 -3.03 6.31
C LEU A 193 14.75 -1.52 6.39
N PRO A 194 15.97 -1.00 6.23
CA PRO A 194 16.19 0.43 6.12
C PRO A 194 15.40 1.04 4.95
N PRO A 195 14.92 2.29 5.07
CA PRO A 195 14.15 2.99 4.03
C PRO A 195 14.83 2.99 2.66
N GLN A 196 16.16 3.05 2.62
CA GLN A 196 16.99 3.05 1.43
C GLN A 196 16.84 1.77 0.60
N ILE A 197 16.45 0.66 1.22
CA ILE A 197 16.21 -0.62 0.51
C ILE A 197 14.79 -0.72 0.02
N TRP A 198 13.81 -0.51 0.89
CA TRP A 198 12.41 -0.79 0.54
C TRP A 198 11.74 0.32 -0.28
N GLN A 199 12.11 1.59 -0.10
CA GLN A 199 11.50 2.69 -0.85
C GLN A 199 11.70 2.60 -2.38
N PRO A 200 12.92 2.32 -2.91
CA PRO A 200 13.11 2.13 -4.34
C PRO A 200 12.33 0.93 -4.90
N ILE A 201 12.22 -0.16 -4.12
CA ILE A 201 11.47 -1.36 -4.52
C ILE A 201 9.98 -1.02 -4.68
N VAL A 202 9.40 -0.34 -3.68
CA VAL A 202 7.96 -0.04 -3.66
C VAL A 202 7.60 1.08 -4.63
N LYS A 203 8.42 2.14 -4.72
CA LYS A 203 8.12 3.31 -5.58
C LYS A 203 8.44 3.08 -7.06
N ASN A 204 9.55 2.41 -7.37
CA ASN A 204 10.09 2.38 -8.73
C ASN A 204 10.14 0.99 -9.36
N ASN A 205 9.72 -0.06 -8.65
CA ASN A 205 9.85 -1.46 -9.10
C ASN A 205 11.27 -1.83 -9.57
N THR A 206 12.29 -1.13 -9.06
CA THR A 206 13.69 -1.32 -9.41
C THR A 206 14.23 -2.57 -8.75
N LYS A 207 15.01 -3.36 -9.49
CA LYS A 207 15.77 -4.47 -8.92
C LYS A 207 16.75 -3.91 -7.89
N VAL A 208 16.83 -4.56 -6.73
CA VAL A 208 17.87 -4.25 -5.73
C VAL A 208 19.21 -4.67 -6.31
N GLU A 209 19.93 -3.72 -6.88
CA GLU A 209 21.31 -3.95 -7.31
C GLU A 209 22.27 -3.75 -6.14
N VAL A 210 23.36 -4.49 -6.14
CA VAL A 210 24.46 -4.33 -5.18
C VAL A 210 25.23 -3.08 -5.57
N ILE A 211 24.74 -1.92 -5.13
CA ILE A 211 25.40 -0.64 -5.39
C ILE A 211 26.14 -0.23 -4.12
N ASN A 212 27.46 -0.35 -4.14
CA ASN A 212 28.33 0.14 -3.09
C ASN A 212 28.95 1.46 -3.52
N GLN A 213 28.67 2.53 -2.78
CA GLN A 213 29.16 3.87 -3.09
C GLN A 213 30.14 4.33 -2.02
N ARG A 214 31.24 4.96 -2.47
CA ARG A 214 32.15 5.66 -1.57
C ARG A 214 31.59 7.04 -1.27
N ARG A 215 31.23 7.28 -0.01
CA ARG A 215 30.67 8.56 0.45
C ARG A 215 31.37 9.02 1.72
N LYS A 216 31.40 10.32 1.93
CA LYS A 216 31.80 10.90 3.19
C LYS A 216 30.61 10.90 4.12
N LEU A 217 30.71 10.17 5.22
CA LEU A 217 29.64 9.92 6.17
C LEU A 217 30.06 10.38 7.54
N THR A 218 29.11 10.86 8.33
CA THR A 218 29.26 11.03 9.78
C THR A 218 28.63 9.84 10.45
N ILE A 219 29.42 9.05 11.16
CA ILE A 219 29.07 7.74 11.71
C ILE A 219 29.09 7.84 13.22
N MET A 220 28.06 7.34 13.87
CA MET A 220 27.93 7.28 15.32
C MET A 220 27.71 5.84 15.78
N PHE A 221 28.47 5.44 16.78
CA PHE A 221 28.21 4.28 17.62
C PHE A 221 27.78 4.75 19.01
N SER A 222 26.85 4.04 19.59
CA SER A 222 26.38 4.25 20.96
C SER A 222 26.19 2.90 21.64
N ASP A 223 26.47 2.83 22.95
CA ASP A 223 26.39 1.62 23.77
C ASP A 223 25.95 1.97 25.19
N ILE A 224 25.30 1.01 25.91
CA ILE A 224 24.89 1.20 27.30
C ILE A 224 25.97 0.65 28.21
N VAL A 225 26.58 1.50 29.00
CA VAL A 225 27.51 1.07 30.05
C VAL A 225 26.74 0.44 31.21
N GLY A 226 27.22 -0.72 31.68
CA GLY A 226 26.59 -1.45 32.77
C GLY A 226 25.45 -2.38 32.37
N PHE A 227 25.12 -2.51 31.07
CA PHE A 227 24.03 -3.35 30.60
C PHE A 227 24.33 -4.85 30.79
N THR A 228 25.56 -5.27 30.54
CA THR A 228 25.99 -6.66 30.74
C THR A 228 25.87 -7.08 32.22
N ASP A 229 26.34 -6.22 33.13
CA ASP A 229 26.23 -6.47 34.58
C ASP A 229 24.76 -6.53 35.03
N LEU A 230 23.92 -5.64 34.45
CA LEU A 230 22.49 -5.66 34.72
C LEU A 230 21.85 -6.97 34.24
N SER A 231 22.25 -7.50 33.09
CA SER A 231 21.70 -8.70 32.47
C SER A 231 21.88 -9.95 33.37
N ASP A 232 22.93 -9.96 34.21
CA ASP A 232 23.23 -11.06 35.13
C ASP A 232 22.37 -11.02 36.42
N HIS A 233 21.72 -9.87 36.71
CA HIS A 233 21.02 -9.63 37.96
C HIS A 233 19.50 -9.54 37.83
N ILE A 234 18.96 -9.41 36.62
CA ILE A 234 17.50 -9.26 36.41
C ILE A 234 16.93 -10.36 35.53
N SER A 235 15.60 -10.56 35.63
CA SER A 235 14.91 -11.51 34.76
C SER A 235 14.94 -11.07 33.29
N SER A 236 14.96 -12.02 32.37
CA SER A 236 14.99 -11.78 30.92
C SER A 236 13.83 -10.89 30.43
N ASP A 237 12.66 -10.99 31.07
CA ASP A 237 11.50 -10.16 30.69
C ASP A 237 11.71 -8.69 31.04
N HIS A 238 12.26 -8.39 32.21
CA HIS A 238 12.59 -7.03 32.62
C HIS A 238 13.72 -6.46 31.77
N LEU A 239 14.75 -7.25 31.49
CA LEU A 239 15.85 -6.88 30.60
C LEU A 239 15.34 -6.51 29.21
N ALA A 240 14.47 -7.35 28.63
CA ALA A 240 13.87 -7.10 27.33
C ALA A 240 13.04 -5.81 27.31
N ASN A 241 12.28 -5.52 28.36
CA ASN A 241 11.49 -4.29 28.47
C ASN A 241 12.38 -3.03 28.55
N ILE A 242 13.44 -3.07 29.36
CA ILE A 242 14.42 -1.98 29.47
C ILE A 242 15.08 -1.71 28.11
N LEU A 243 15.58 -2.79 27.48
CA LEU A 243 16.24 -2.70 26.18
C LEU A 243 15.31 -2.16 25.09
N ASN A 244 14.10 -2.71 24.97
CA ASN A 244 13.14 -2.28 23.98
C ASN A 244 12.72 -0.82 24.18
N THR A 245 12.54 -0.37 25.43
CA THR A 245 12.22 1.02 25.75
C THR A 245 13.35 1.94 25.34
N TYR A 246 14.61 1.57 25.64
CA TYR A 246 15.78 2.31 25.21
C TYR A 246 15.89 2.41 23.69
N LEU A 247 15.85 1.25 23.00
CA LEU A 247 15.99 1.18 21.53
C LEU A 247 14.88 1.96 20.81
N ASP A 248 13.66 1.93 21.35
CA ASP A 248 12.53 2.70 20.78
C ASP A 248 12.74 4.20 20.91
N ARG A 249 13.15 4.67 22.10
CA ARG A 249 13.47 6.09 22.32
C ARG A 249 14.64 6.57 21.45
N MET A 250 15.73 5.81 21.39
CA MET A 250 16.89 6.16 20.55
C MET A 250 16.52 6.15 19.05
N THR A 251 15.65 5.22 18.63
CA THR A 251 15.13 5.18 17.24
C THR A 251 14.29 6.42 16.92
N GLN A 252 13.42 6.86 17.84
CA GLN A 252 12.62 8.06 17.65
C GLN A 252 13.50 9.29 17.49
N VAL A 253 14.52 9.45 18.33
CA VAL A 253 15.50 10.55 18.21
C VAL A 253 16.25 10.46 16.88
N SER A 254 16.74 9.27 16.49
CA SER A 254 17.45 9.10 15.22
C SER A 254 16.60 9.49 14.00
N GLN A 255 15.31 9.12 14.00
CA GLN A 255 14.37 9.49 12.95
C GLN A 255 14.09 11.00 12.90
N LYS A 256 13.96 11.65 14.05
CA LYS A 256 13.76 13.11 14.16
C LYS A 256 14.87 13.89 13.45
N TYR A 257 16.12 13.45 13.58
CA TYR A 257 17.28 14.08 12.94
C TYR A 257 17.58 13.57 11.52
N GLY A 258 16.83 12.59 11.03
CA GLY A 258 17.01 12.06 9.68
C GLY A 258 18.22 11.13 9.54
N ALA A 259 18.67 10.49 10.63
CA ALA A 259 19.74 9.52 10.61
C ALA A 259 19.32 8.22 9.89
N THR A 260 20.24 7.58 9.22
CA THR A 260 20.10 6.19 8.80
C THR A 260 20.51 5.29 9.95
N LEU A 261 19.53 4.64 10.58
CA LEU A 261 19.78 3.59 11.56
C LEU A 261 20.15 2.31 10.81
N ASP A 262 21.39 1.86 10.97
CA ASP A 262 21.92 0.66 10.32
C ASP A 262 21.41 -0.61 11.04
N LYS A 263 21.82 -0.76 12.28
CA LYS A 263 21.48 -1.93 13.11
C LYS A 263 21.65 -1.66 14.58
N PHE A 264 21.03 -2.51 15.37
CA PHE A 264 21.33 -2.67 16.80
C PHE A 264 22.45 -3.68 17.00
N LEU A 265 23.35 -3.40 17.92
CA LEU A 265 24.53 -4.22 18.27
C LEU A 265 24.42 -4.65 19.72
N GLY A 266 23.45 -5.56 20.01
CA GLY A 266 23.05 -5.83 21.38
C GLY A 266 22.28 -4.67 21.98
N ASP A 267 22.84 -4.02 22.98
CA ASP A 267 22.37 -2.80 23.63
C ASP A 267 22.90 -1.51 22.97
N GLY A 268 23.84 -1.66 22.03
CA GLY A 268 24.37 -0.55 21.23
C GLY A 268 23.60 -0.33 19.93
N LEU A 269 23.83 0.80 19.30
CA LEU A 269 23.29 1.15 17.98
C LEU A 269 24.34 1.78 17.07
N LEU A 270 24.22 1.50 15.78
CA LEU A 270 24.99 2.13 14.72
C LEU A 270 24.06 2.96 13.84
N CYS A 271 24.35 4.24 13.71
CA CYS A 271 23.69 5.10 12.75
C CYS A 271 24.69 6.02 12.04
N TYR A 272 24.27 6.56 10.91
CA TYR A 272 25.11 7.47 10.13
C TYR A 272 24.26 8.47 9.33
N PHE A 273 24.94 9.52 8.85
CA PHE A 273 24.38 10.57 8.00
C PHE A 273 25.20 10.71 6.73
N GLY A 274 24.57 11.14 5.63
CA GLY A 274 25.26 11.44 4.36
C GLY A 274 25.10 10.37 3.27
N ASP A 275 24.48 9.25 3.55
CA ASP A 275 24.19 8.21 2.54
C ASP A 275 23.13 8.67 1.53
N MET A 276 22.18 9.47 1.95
CA MET A 276 21.18 10.11 1.08
C MET A 276 21.70 11.40 0.41
N GLY A 277 22.94 11.79 0.66
CA GLY A 277 23.53 13.04 0.19
C GLY A 277 23.50 14.14 1.24
N GLY A 278 23.46 15.39 0.80
CA GLY A 278 23.50 16.56 1.68
C GLY A 278 24.89 17.14 1.86
N ASN A 279 25.00 18.22 2.66
CA ASN A 279 26.25 18.85 3.00
C ASN A 279 26.91 18.11 4.17
N ASP A 280 28.20 17.81 4.06
CA ASP A 280 28.99 17.11 5.10
C ASP A 280 28.91 17.80 6.47
N ARG A 281 28.91 19.14 6.46
CA ARG A 281 28.81 19.95 7.68
C ARG A 281 27.44 19.80 8.35
N ASP A 282 26.37 19.90 7.57
CA ASP A 282 25.00 19.79 8.08
C ASP A 282 24.74 18.37 8.62
N ASN A 283 25.26 17.37 7.93
CA ASN A 283 25.21 15.97 8.37
C ASN A 283 25.95 15.75 9.69
N ALA A 284 27.13 16.38 9.87
CA ALA A 284 27.90 16.29 11.11
C ALA A 284 27.21 17.03 12.27
N ILE A 285 26.65 18.23 12.02
CA ILE A 285 25.88 18.99 13.01
C ILE A 285 24.63 18.22 13.44
N ALA A 286 23.89 17.64 12.50
CA ALA A 286 22.71 16.84 12.80
C ALA A 286 23.07 15.61 13.65
N CYS A 287 24.19 14.93 13.34
CA CYS A 287 24.68 13.80 14.12
C CYS A 287 25.05 14.21 15.54
N ALA A 288 25.76 15.32 15.72
CA ALA A 288 26.17 15.84 17.02
C ALA A 288 24.95 16.25 17.87
N SER A 289 24.00 16.95 17.26
CA SER A 289 22.75 17.35 17.92
C SER A 289 21.92 16.14 18.34
N MET A 290 21.81 15.14 17.48
CA MET A 290 21.17 13.85 17.76
C MET A 290 21.83 13.15 18.96
N ALA A 291 23.17 13.08 19.01
CA ALA A 291 23.90 12.44 20.09
C ALA A 291 23.66 13.13 21.44
N ILE A 292 23.62 14.47 21.46
CA ILE A 292 23.27 15.24 22.65
C ILE A 292 21.84 14.93 23.11
N GLU A 293 20.87 14.90 22.19
CA GLU A 293 19.48 14.58 22.54
C GLU A 293 19.35 13.12 23.03
N MET A 294 20.03 12.17 22.41
CA MET A 294 20.07 10.78 22.89
C MET A 294 20.62 10.67 24.30
N ARG A 295 21.67 11.44 24.64
CA ARG A 295 22.20 11.49 25.99
C ARG A 295 21.18 12.04 26.99
N ARG A 296 20.44 13.09 26.63
CA ARG A 296 19.36 13.63 27.46
C ARG A 296 18.21 12.66 27.66
N GLU A 297 17.77 11.97 26.58
CA GLU A 297 16.76 10.92 26.68
C GLU A 297 17.21 9.76 27.60
N MET A 298 18.49 9.41 27.55
CA MET A 298 19.05 8.40 28.47
C MET A 298 18.97 8.86 29.94
N GLU A 299 19.17 10.14 30.23
CA GLU A 299 19.00 10.67 31.58
C GLU A 299 17.55 10.54 32.07
N VAL A 300 16.57 10.79 31.20
CA VAL A 300 15.15 10.61 31.50
C VAL A 300 14.84 9.12 31.77
N LEU A 301 15.33 8.21 30.92
CA LEU A 301 15.16 6.78 31.11
C LEU A 301 15.83 6.28 32.39
N ARG A 302 17.05 6.76 32.66
CA ARG A 302 17.80 6.43 33.88
C ARG A 302 17.03 6.83 35.14
N HIS A 303 16.42 8.01 35.15
CA HIS A 303 15.57 8.44 36.25
C HIS A 303 14.38 7.51 36.48
N GLN A 304 13.69 7.12 35.40
CA GLN A 304 12.56 6.17 35.45
C GLN A 304 13.00 4.77 35.97
N TRP A 305 14.12 4.26 35.48
CA TRP A 305 14.64 2.95 35.87
C TRP A 305 15.17 2.92 37.31
N ARG A 306 15.73 4.02 37.78
CA ARG A 306 16.12 4.17 39.19
C ARG A 306 14.92 4.01 40.13
N LEU A 307 13.76 4.54 39.77
CA LEU A 307 12.52 4.36 40.54
C LEU A 307 12.05 2.90 40.54
N LEU A 308 12.49 2.10 39.58
CA LEU A 308 12.25 0.66 39.50
C LEU A 308 13.36 -0.18 40.14
N GLY A 309 14.37 0.46 40.75
CA GLY A 309 15.50 -0.20 41.42
C GLY A 309 16.70 -0.51 40.52
N PHE A 310 16.73 0.02 39.27
CA PHE A 310 17.84 -0.17 38.34
C PHE A 310 18.73 1.07 38.32
N GLU A 311 19.90 0.98 38.88
CA GLU A 311 20.89 2.06 38.92
C GLU A 311 22.09 1.76 38.01
N GLY A 312 22.80 2.80 37.60
CA GLY A 312 24.10 2.68 36.95
C GLY A 312 24.11 2.53 35.44
N LEU A 313 22.97 2.59 34.75
CA LEU A 313 22.93 2.59 33.29
C LEU A 313 23.30 3.96 32.74
N HIS A 314 24.32 4.02 31.91
CA HIS A 314 24.80 5.20 31.22
C HIS A 314 24.98 4.92 29.73
N VAL A 315 24.93 5.95 28.92
CA VAL A 315 25.25 5.83 27.49
C VAL A 315 26.66 6.36 27.22
N ARG A 316 27.39 5.73 26.33
CA ARG A 316 28.64 6.24 25.76
C ARG A 316 28.53 6.27 24.26
N MET A 317 29.15 7.25 23.61
CA MET A 317 29.02 7.47 22.18
C MET A 317 30.35 7.84 21.55
N GLY A 318 30.53 7.43 20.30
CA GLY A 318 31.68 7.79 19.48
C GLY A 318 31.24 8.25 18.10
N ILE A 319 31.71 9.43 17.65
CA ILE A 319 31.36 10.02 16.35
C ILE A 319 32.62 10.25 15.53
N ASN A 320 32.61 9.81 14.28
CA ASN A 320 33.65 10.09 13.32
C ASN A 320 33.10 10.44 11.95
N THR A 321 33.72 11.38 11.26
CA THR A 321 33.37 11.77 9.90
C THR A 321 34.50 11.40 8.93
N GLY A 322 34.19 10.61 7.89
CA GLY A 322 35.16 10.23 6.90
C GLY A 322 34.60 9.43 5.74
N TYR A 323 35.45 9.05 4.79
CA TYR A 323 35.06 8.32 3.61
C TYR A 323 34.93 6.83 3.89
N CYS A 324 33.68 6.33 3.75
CA CYS A 324 33.37 4.90 3.81
C CYS A 324 32.64 4.43 2.56
N TYR A 325 32.58 3.13 2.40
CA TYR A 325 31.66 2.51 1.46
C TYR A 325 30.33 2.25 2.16
N VAL A 326 29.24 2.72 1.58
CA VAL A 326 27.86 2.46 2.03
C VAL A 326 27.10 1.76 0.91
N GLY A 327 26.32 0.76 1.26
CA GLY A 327 25.56 -0.02 0.29
C GLY A 327 25.22 -1.43 0.79
N ASN A 328 24.92 -2.31 -0.15
CA ASN A 328 24.52 -3.67 0.11
C ASN A 328 25.74 -4.60 0.21
N PHE A 329 26.01 -5.13 1.39
CA PHE A 329 27.09 -6.09 1.63
C PHE A 329 26.54 -7.43 2.08
N GLY A 330 27.15 -8.52 1.66
CA GLY A 330 26.77 -9.87 2.09
C GLY A 330 26.84 -10.92 0.98
N SER A 331 26.11 -12.00 1.15
CA SER A 331 26.00 -13.09 0.19
C SER A 331 24.80 -12.91 -0.73
N ARG A 332 24.70 -13.73 -1.79
CA ARG A 332 23.53 -13.75 -2.69
C ARG A 332 22.20 -13.99 -1.97
N ASN A 333 22.22 -14.70 -0.85
CA ASN A 333 21.01 -15.08 -0.11
C ASN A 333 20.74 -14.19 1.12
N ARG A 334 21.72 -13.40 1.57
CA ARG A 334 21.60 -12.52 2.73
C ARG A 334 22.45 -11.27 2.52
N MET A 335 21.80 -10.16 2.30
CA MET A 335 22.41 -8.85 2.17
C MET A 335 21.98 -7.94 3.32
N THR A 336 22.88 -7.04 3.70
CA THR A 336 22.60 -5.99 4.68
C THR A 336 23.08 -4.67 4.07
N TYR A 337 22.24 -3.66 4.14
CA TYR A 337 22.63 -2.29 3.81
C TYR A 337 23.39 -1.74 5.00
N THR A 338 24.65 -1.41 4.83
CA THR A 338 25.53 -1.01 5.94
C THR A 338 26.73 -0.19 5.44
N VAL A 339 27.49 0.33 6.39
CA VAL A 339 28.73 1.07 6.15
C VAL A 339 29.93 0.19 6.42
N VAL A 340 30.94 0.24 5.53
CA VAL A 340 32.19 -0.49 5.65
C VAL A 340 33.37 0.46 5.39
N GLY A 341 34.32 0.49 6.33
CA GLY A 341 35.54 1.28 6.21
C GLY A 341 36.26 1.49 7.54
N LYS A 342 37.51 1.94 7.46
CA LYS A 342 38.31 2.24 8.64
C LYS A 342 37.69 3.36 9.51
N GLU A 343 36.98 4.27 8.88
CA GLU A 343 36.34 5.40 9.56
C GLU A 343 35.17 4.96 10.44
N ALA A 344 34.41 3.93 10.03
CA ALA A 344 33.40 3.29 10.85
C ALA A 344 34.04 2.59 12.07
N ASN A 345 35.15 1.90 11.83
CA ASN A 345 35.90 1.28 12.93
C ASN A 345 36.45 2.32 13.91
N PHE A 346 36.80 3.51 13.41
CA PHE A 346 37.30 4.58 14.28
C PHE A 346 36.18 5.16 15.15
N ALA A 347 34.98 5.37 14.62
CA ALA A 347 33.81 5.76 15.41
C ALA A 347 33.51 4.74 16.53
N PHE A 348 33.57 3.43 16.22
CA PHE A 348 33.44 2.36 17.22
C PHE A 348 34.55 2.42 18.30
N ARG A 349 35.79 2.74 17.93
CA ARG A 349 36.88 2.88 18.91
C ARG A 349 36.71 4.09 19.81
N LEU A 350 36.19 5.18 19.28
CA LEU A 350 35.84 6.37 20.09
C LEU A 350 34.75 6.04 21.11
N GLU A 351 33.69 5.33 20.69
CA GLU A 351 32.63 4.86 21.57
C GLU A 351 33.22 4.00 22.71
N THR A 352 34.02 2.99 22.37
CA THR A 352 34.65 2.07 23.35
C THR A 352 35.58 2.80 24.34
N ALA A 353 36.21 3.89 23.91
CA ALA A 353 37.11 4.72 24.76
C ALA A 353 36.35 5.76 25.60
N ALA A 354 35.11 6.04 25.28
CA ALA A 354 34.30 7.00 25.98
C ALA A 354 33.90 6.50 27.38
N GLN A 355 33.87 7.43 28.32
CA GLN A 355 33.40 7.21 29.70
C GLN A 355 31.86 7.29 29.78
N ASN A 356 31.32 7.08 30.96
CA ASN A 356 29.88 7.17 31.23
C ASN A 356 29.34 8.56 30.79
N ASN A 357 28.28 8.56 29.99
CA ASN A 357 27.63 9.78 29.45
C ASN A 357 28.55 10.65 28.57
N GLN A 358 29.71 10.15 28.14
CA GLN A 358 30.65 10.86 27.33
C GLN A 358 30.39 10.63 25.84
N ILE A 359 30.49 11.71 25.03
CA ILE A 359 30.43 11.68 23.58
C ILE A 359 31.80 12.08 23.04
N LEU A 360 32.57 11.11 22.56
CA LEU A 360 33.87 11.34 21.93
C LEU A 360 33.72 11.53 20.43
N ILE A 361 34.42 12.56 19.91
CA ILE A 361 34.40 12.85 18.48
C ILE A 361 35.83 12.93 17.94
N SER A 362 36.00 12.58 16.67
CA SER A 362 37.26 12.73 15.96
C SER A 362 37.56 14.21 15.64
N GLU A 363 38.83 14.49 15.34
CA GLU A 363 39.26 15.79 14.83
C GLU A 363 38.55 16.18 13.51
N SER A 364 38.31 15.20 12.62
CA SER A 364 37.57 15.42 11.37
C SER A 364 36.11 15.83 11.61
N THR A 365 35.49 15.31 12.64
CA THR A 365 34.14 15.73 13.07
C THR A 365 34.19 17.09 13.74
N PHE A 366 35.14 17.30 14.66
CA PHE A 366 35.33 18.59 15.34
C PHE A 366 35.50 19.76 14.36
N ASN A 367 36.29 19.57 13.30
CA ASN A 367 36.50 20.62 12.28
C ASN A 367 35.20 21.00 11.52
N LEU A 368 34.18 20.17 11.54
CA LEU A 368 32.88 20.46 10.93
C LEU A 368 31.90 21.13 11.90
N ILE A 369 31.94 20.76 13.18
CA ILE A 369 30.91 21.16 14.16
C ILE A 369 31.39 22.16 15.24
N GLY A 370 32.69 22.31 15.43
CA GLY A 370 33.28 23.07 16.55
C GLY A 370 32.91 24.55 16.62
N HIS A 371 32.34 25.12 15.58
CA HIS A 371 31.83 26.49 15.55
C HIS A 371 30.35 26.60 15.97
N VAL A 372 29.62 25.46 16.04
CA VAL A 372 28.21 25.39 16.45
C VAL A 372 28.05 24.73 17.81
N HIS A 373 28.82 23.66 18.04
CA HIS A 373 28.76 22.88 19.27
C HIS A 373 29.98 23.14 20.16
N HIS A 374 29.76 23.16 21.46
CA HIS A 374 30.86 23.27 22.42
C HIS A 374 31.61 21.94 22.53
N CYS A 375 32.91 21.97 22.26
CA CYS A 375 33.76 20.77 22.26
C CYS A 375 35.03 21.07 23.11
N GLN A 376 35.42 20.10 23.92
CA GLN A 376 36.63 20.17 24.74
C GLN A 376 37.66 19.17 24.23
N ALA A 377 38.94 19.61 24.10
CA ALA A 377 40.01 18.71 23.72
C ALA A 377 40.28 17.68 24.83
N VAL A 378 40.23 16.41 24.52
CA VAL A 378 40.62 15.30 25.41
C VAL A 378 42.13 15.02 25.28
N GLY A 379 42.69 15.28 24.10
CA GLY A 379 44.08 15.06 23.79
C GLY A 379 44.31 13.94 22.75
N GLN A 380 45.51 13.39 22.73
CA GLN A 380 45.88 12.35 21.80
C GLN A 380 45.67 10.95 22.43
N LEU A 381 44.85 10.16 21.81
CA LEU A 381 44.60 8.76 22.21
C LEU A 381 45.13 7.79 21.17
N LYS A 382 45.69 6.67 21.64
CA LYS A 382 46.14 5.55 20.76
C LYS A 382 45.08 4.45 20.71
N PHE A 383 44.64 4.14 19.54
CA PHE A 383 43.62 3.13 19.32
C PHE A 383 44.20 1.86 18.68
N LYS A 384 43.65 0.71 19.05
CA LYS A 384 44.03 -0.58 18.43
C LYS A 384 43.70 -0.58 16.93
N GLY A 385 44.69 -0.82 16.10
CA GLY A 385 44.55 -0.85 14.63
C GLY A 385 44.87 0.48 13.94
N PHE A 386 45.29 1.51 14.71
CA PHE A 386 45.80 2.79 14.20
C PHE A 386 47.29 2.91 14.56
N GLN A 387 48.12 3.36 13.61
CA GLN A 387 49.55 3.48 13.80
C GLN A 387 49.89 4.70 14.68
N ASP A 388 49.25 5.81 14.42
CA ASP A 388 49.46 7.08 15.10
C ASP A 388 48.43 7.35 16.19
N ALA A 389 48.79 8.19 17.17
CA ALA A 389 47.85 8.69 18.12
C ALA A 389 46.91 9.71 17.44
N MET A 390 45.62 9.66 17.76
CA MET A 390 44.59 10.44 17.12
C MET A 390 44.12 11.55 18.08
N ASN A 391 43.94 12.78 17.59
CA ASN A 391 43.33 13.85 18.36
C ASN A 391 41.85 13.56 18.58
N VAL A 392 41.41 13.65 19.82
CA VAL A 392 40.04 13.34 20.25
C VAL A 392 39.47 14.53 21.03
N TRP A 393 38.23 14.78 20.82
CA TRP A 393 37.47 15.85 21.45
C TRP A 393 36.24 15.24 22.13
N GLU A 394 35.78 15.87 23.21
CA GLU A 394 34.52 15.59 23.86
C GLU A 394 33.47 16.59 23.41
N LEU A 395 32.30 16.12 23.00
CA LEU A 395 31.16 16.94 22.69
C LEU A 395 30.36 17.20 23.96
N LEU A 396 30.37 18.46 24.39
CA LEU A 396 29.68 18.92 25.56
C LEU A 396 28.27 19.43 25.21
N GLU A 397 27.44 19.59 26.23
CA GLU A 397 26.20 20.33 26.05
C GLU A 397 26.49 21.81 25.87
N PRO A 398 25.66 22.58 25.16
CA PRO A 398 25.73 24.02 25.19
C PRO A 398 25.67 24.47 26.67
N ASN A 399 26.61 25.33 27.09
CA ASN A 399 26.58 25.84 28.45
C ASN A 399 25.20 26.40 28.78
N SER A 400 24.69 26.06 29.95
CA SER A 400 23.41 26.57 30.46
C SER A 400 23.38 28.11 30.62
N GLU A 401 24.52 28.78 30.46
CA GLU A 401 24.62 30.26 30.46
C GLU A 401 24.24 30.92 29.13
N SER A 402 24.13 30.12 28.02
CA SER A 402 23.56 30.56 26.75
C SER A 402 22.18 29.94 26.48
N ILE A 403 21.43 29.63 27.52
CA ILE A 403 20.04 29.21 27.40
C ILE A 403 19.24 30.42 26.91
N GLU A 404 19.17 30.58 25.60
CA GLU A 404 17.96 31.13 25.03
C GLU A 404 16.81 30.25 25.58
N GLN A 405 16.11 30.84 26.52
CA GLN A 405 14.84 30.44 27.12
C GLN A 405 14.42 29.00 26.80
N THR A 406 14.82 28.05 27.64
CA THR A 406 14.06 26.77 27.68
C THR A 406 12.65 27.17 28.10
N ASP A 407 11.67 26.90 27.23
CA ASP A 407 10.27 27.21 27.48
C ASP A 407 9.71 26.51 28.72
N TRP A 408 10.52 25.69 29.40
CA TRP A 408 10.12 24.98 30.61
C TRP A 408 11.33 24.63 31.50
N VAL A 409 11.09 24.59 32.81
CA VAL A 409 12.05 24.19 33.85
C VAL A 409 11.44 23.09 34.69
N ASP A 410 12.20 22.03 34.92
CA ASP A 410 11.77 20.87 35.70
C ASP A 410 12.80 20.59 36.82
N PHE A 411 12.37 20.64 38.08
CA PHE A 411 13.16 20.27 39.25
C PHE A 411 12.48 19.13 39.97
N SER A 412 13.20 18.03 40.16
CA SER A 412 12.70 16.87 40.90
C SER A 412 13.71 16.43 41.95
N LEU A 413 13.30 16.48 43.19
CA LEU A 413 14.02 15.99 44.36
C LEU A 413 13.08 15.08 45.17
N PRO A 414 13.60 14.17 46.03
CA PRO A 414 12.75 13.38 46.90
C PRO A 414 11.82 14.25 47.73
N GLY A 415 10.51 14.17 47.49
CA GLY A 415 9.51 15.00 48.18
C GLY A 415 9.27 16.40 47.59
N PHE A 416 9.93 16.76 46.47
CA PHE A 416 9.76 18.06 45.81
C PHE A 416 9.80 17.93 44.31
N ASN A 417 8.69 18.32 43.62
CA ASN A 417 8.63 18.43 42.16
C ASN A 417 8.14 19.81 41.79
N LEU A 418 8.87 20.47 40.91
CA LEU A 418 8.51 21.76 40.34
C LEU A 418 8.61 21.69 38.82
N HIS A 419 7.50 21.91 38.16
CA HIS A 419 7.41 22.03 36.70
C HIS A 419 6.92 23.42 36.32
N LEU A 420 7.70 24.14 35.54
CA LEU A 420 7.34 25.48 35.03
C LEU A 420 7.43 25.46 33.51
N ASN A 421 6.29 25.67 32.83
CA ASN A 421 6.23 25.87 31.40
C ASN A 421 6.10 27.36 31.10
N PHE A 422 7.19 27.98 30.67
CA PHE A 422 7.22 29.43 30.41
C PHE A 422 6.42 29.83 29.18
N HIS A 423 6.14 28.91 28.27
CA HIS A 423 5.30 29.16 27.11
C HIS A 423 3.83 29.40 27.51
N ASP A 424 3.37 28.75 28.57
CA ASP A 424 1.99 28.84 29.05
C ASP A 424 1.82 29.91 30.14
N ILE A 425 2.93 30.41 30.74
CA ILE A 425 2.91 31.45 31.78
C ILE A 425 2.68 32.81 31.12
N ARG A 426 1.53 33.41 31.41
CA ARG A 426 1.20 34.78 30.95
C ARG A 426 1.75 35.82 31.90
N ASN A 427 2.03 37.04 31.38
CA ASN A 427 2.63 38.12 32.18
C ASN A 427 1.83 38.46 33.45
N TYR A 428 0.52 38.24 33.48
CA TYR A 428 -0.32 38.47 34.66
C TYR A 428 -0.24 37.34 35.71
N ASP A 429 0.17 36.12 35.32
CA ASP A 429 0.34 34.98 36.25
C ASP A 429 1.67 35.06 37.02
N LYS A 430 2.62 35.89 36.56
CA LYS A 430 3.96 35.99 37.11
C LYS A 430 3.96 36.29 38.62
N ASN A 431 3.10 37.20 39.07
CA ASN A 431 3.04 37.61 40.48
C ASN A 431 2.46 36.48 41.35
N ASP A 432 1.47 35.77 40.85
CA ASP A 432 0.82 34.67 41.59
C ASP A 432 1.77 33.47 41.69
N ILE A 433 2.45 33.11 40.62
CA ILE A 433 3.47 32.05 40.63
C ILE A 433 4.62 32.42 41.58
N THR A 434 5.12 33.66 41.54
CA THR A 434 6.18 34.13 42.42
C THR A 434 5.75 34.08 43.89
N ASN A 435 4.54 34.44 44.22
CA ASN A 435 4.01 34.37 45.57
C ASN A 435 3.83 32.93 46.07
N GLN A 436 3.36 32.01 45.22
CA GLN A 436 3.26 30.62 45.58
C GLN A 436 4.62 29.96 45.83
N LEU A 437 5.62 30.26 44.97
CA LEU A 437 7.00 29.78 45.18
C LEU A 437 7.62 30.31 46.49
N LYS A 438 7.41 31.60 46.82
CA LYS A 438 7.86 32.18 48.10
C LYS A 438 7.16 31.55 49.29
N SER A 439 5.86 31.26 49.20
CA SER A 439 5.12 30.58 50.25
C SER A 439 5.59 29.15 50.46
N ALA A 440 5.85 28.42 49.39
CA ALA A 440 6.41 27.07 49.46
C ALA A 440 7.82 27.07 50.11
N LEU A 441 8.67 28.05 49.75
CA LEU A 441 9.99 28.21 50.33
C LEU A 441 9.90 28.44 51.84
N ALA A 442 9.03 29.38 52.27
CA ALA A 442 8.82 29.69 53.69
C ALA A 442 8.39 28.44 54.49
N LEU A 443 7.51 27.61 53.96
CA LEU A 443 7.06 26.36 54.61
C LEU A 443 8.22 25.35 54.76
N VAL A 444 9.09 25.24 53.76
CA VAL A 444 10.28 24.38 53.83
C VAL A 444 11.25 24.89 54.90
N GLU A 445 11.49 26.22 54.98
CA GLU A 445 12.36 26.84 55.97
C GLU A 445 11.81 26.70 57.41
N GLU A 446 10.48 26.78 57.56
CA GLU A 446 9.82 26.62 58.87
C GLU A 446 9.91 25.17 59.40
N LYS A 447 9.73 24.19 58.56
CA LYS A 447 9.83 22.77 58.92
C LYS A 447 11.24 22.31 59.27
N HIS A 448 12.28 23.00 58.78
CA HIS A 448 13.66 22.67 59.13
C HIS A 448 14.22 23.49 60.30
N LYS A 449 13.41 24.34 60.93
CA LYS A 449 13.75 25.01 62.18
C LYS A 449 13.25 24.27 63.45
N GLN A 450 12.53 23.19 63.30
CA GLN A 450 12.18 22.23 64.36
C GLN A 450 13.07 20.97 64.27
#